data_3db95312af25d1318c2e17141d24b36a
#
_entry.id   3db95312af25d1318c2e17141d24b36a
#
_cell.length_a   1.000
_cell.length_b   1.000
_cell.length_c   1.000
_cell.angle_alpha   90.00
_cell.angle_beta   90.00
_cell.angle_gamma   90.00
#
_symmetry.space_group_name_H-M   'P 1'
#
loop_
_entity.id
_entity.type
_entity.pdbx_description
1 polymer ?
#
loop_
_entity_poly.entity_id
_entity_poly.type
_entity_poly.pdbx_seq_one_letter_code
_entity_poly.pdbx_strand_id
1 'polypeptide(L)'
;MRAISELAEFVSSYPASALPAATRRTISLLILDLIGATAAGLRSPLADAARKSALEAYGEGLISIWVTEDRSSVVGAAMANSAAASALDIDDGHRGAAGHAGAGVIPAALAVAQAVDASVSETMVAIALGYEIALRIASSRPVAAIDTYATGRWVGYGAAAAASRLLGLSATETAHALGIAGSEGPIVFLTTTSKFEGSTIKEGIPPAVVAGITAAYRARAAATGPLNLLDDDDRFTRHLLTQNLGSSWEIQKCYLKPYACCRYIHAA
;
A
#
# COMPACT_ATOMS: atom_id res chain seq x y z
N MET A 1 11.35 -16.78 -15.87
CA MET A 1 10.20 -16.72 -14.91
C MET A 1 9.46 -15.41 -15.14
N ARG A 2 8.15 -15.33 -14.88
CA ARG A 2 7.36 -14.08 -14.94
C ARG A 2 7.71 -13.17 -13.78
N ALA A 3 7.69 -11.83 -13.99
CA ALA A 3 8.02 -10.86 -12.92
C ALA A 3 7.14 -11.05 -11.69
N ILE A 4 5.83 -11.20 -11.91
CA ILE A 4 4.85 -11.36 -10.83
C ILE A 4 5.13 -12.63 -9.99
N SER A 5 5.60 -13.71 -10.63
CA SER A 5 5.93 -14.96 -9.93
C SER A 5 7.21 -14.83 -9.10
N GLU A 6 8.22 -14.12 -9.58
CA GLU A 6 9.45 -13.85 -8.81
C GLU A 6 9.16 -12.96 -7.59
N LEU A 7 8.33 -11.93 -7.77
CA LEU A 7 7.90 -11.07 -6.67
C LEU A 7 7.06 -11.83 -5.64
N ALA A 8 6.17 -12.71 -6.10
CA ALA A 8 5.33 -13.53 -5.22
C ALA A 8 6.14 -14.56 -4.43
N GLU A 9 7.12 -15.20 -5.05
CA GLU A 9 8.07 -16.09 -4.38
C GLU A 9 8.83 -15.34 -3.30
N PHE A 10 9.34 -14.15 -3.61
CA PHE A 10 10.03 -13.31 -2.65
C PHE A 10 9.12 -12.95 -1.45
N VAL A 11 7.86 -12.59 -1.68
CA VAL A 11 6.91 -12.24 -0.60
C VAL A 11 6.63 -13.44 0.30
N SER A 12 6.36 -14.60 -0.28
CA SER A 12 5.94 -15.78 0.47
C SER A 12 7.10 -16.44 1.23
N SER A 13 8.30 -16.47 0.64
CA SER A 13 9.45 -17.22 1.17
C SER A 13 10.39 -16.40 2.07
N TYR A 14 10.30 -15.06 2.08
CA TYR A 14 11.24 -14.21 2.82
C TYR A 14 11.21 -14.48 4.32
N PRO A 15 12.33 -14.90 4.96
CA PRO A 15 12.32 -15.23 6.37
C PRO A 15 12.30 -13.99 7.26
N ALA A 16 11.43 -13.98 8.28
CA ALA A 16 11.27 -12.81 9.16
C ALA A 16 12.57 -12.44 9.90
N SER A 17 13.40 -13.44 10.22
CA SER A 17 14.70 -13.25 10.86
C SER A 17 15.72 -12.53 9.99
N ALA A 18 15.55 -12.56 8.66
CA ALA A 18 16.48 -11.96 7.71
C ALA A 18 16.25 -10.45 7.49
N LEU A 19 15.15 -9.87 8.01
CA LEU A 19 14.87 -8.44 7.81
C LEU A 19 15.97 -7.59 8.47
N PRO A 20 16.69 -6.74 7.69
CA PRO A 20 17.81 -5.97 8.21
C PRO A 20 17.40 -5.00 9.32
N ALA A 21 18.26 -4.82 10.32
CA ALA A 21 18.00 -3.89 11.42
C ALA A 21 17.77 -2.43 10.94
N ALA A 22 18.46 -2.02 9.88
CA ALA A 22 18.25 -0.72 9.26
C ALA A 22 16.83 -0.60 8.70
N THR A 23 16.34 -1.61 8.00
CA THR A 23 14.97 -1.64 7.46
C THR A 23 13.93 -1.63 8.57
N ARG A 24 14.15 -2.37 9.67
CA ARG A 24 13.27 -2.32 10.85
C ARG A 24 13.18 -0.91 11.44
N ARG A 25 14.30 -0.20 11.57
CA ARG A 25 14.31 1.20 12.05
C ARG A 25 13.54 2.13 11.11
N THR A 26 13.73 1.97 9.81
CA THR A 26 12.99 2.77 8.82
C THR A 26 11.48 2.53 8.94
N ILE A 27 11.04 1.28 9.03
CA ILE A 27 9.62 0.94 9.23
C ILE A 27 9.06 1.60 10.49
N SER A 28 9.80 1.55 11.60
CA SER A 28 9.34 2.16 12.85
C SER A 28 9.15 3.68 12.71
N LEU A 29 10.05 4.36 12.00
CA LEU A 29 9.92 5.79 11.71
C LEU A 29 8.73 6.09 10.79
N LEU A 30 8.53 5.28 9.75
CA LEU A 30 7.42 5.44 8.81
C LEU A 30 6.05 5.17 9.48
N ILE A 31 5.98 4.21 10.41
CA ILE A 31 4.76 3.99 11.21
C ILE A 31 4.48 5.22 12.09
N LEU A 32 5.50 5.75 12.77
CA LEU A 32 5.34 6.93 13.62
C LEU A 32 4.88 8.16 12.82
N ASP A 33 5.50 8.40 11.67
CA ASP A 33 5.14 9.45 10.72
C ASP A 33 3.69 9.31 10.29
N LEU A 34 3.28 8.10 9.89
CA LEU A 34 1.93 7.84 9.42
C LEU A 34 0.87 7.98 10.52
N ILE A 35 1.18 7.60 11.76
CA ILE A 35 0.28 7.83 12.90
C ILE A 35 0.10 9.34 13.13
N GLY A 36 1.18 10.11 13.04
CA GLY A 36 1.13 11.57 13.11
C GLY A 36 0.27 12.17 11.99
N ALA A 37 0.48 11.73 10.74
CA ALA A 37 -0.32 12.13 9.60
C ALA A 37 -1.81 11.79 9.77
N THR A 38 -2.10 10.58 10.28
CA THR A 38 -3.47 10.13 10.58
C THR A 38 -4.13 11.04 11.62
N ALA A 39 -3.47 11.29 12.73
CA ALA A 39 -4.00 12.14 13.81
C ALA A 39 -4.32 13.56 13.31
N ALA A 40 -3.46 14.12 12.47
CA ALA A 40 -3.69 15.42 11.84
C ALA A 40 -4.86 15.37 10.83
N GLY A 41 -4.96 14.27 10.06
CA GLY A 41 -5.94 14.11 8.99
C GLY A 41 -7.36 13.74 9.44
N LEU A 42 -7.55 13.29 10.69
CA LEU A 42 -8.83 12.82 11.21
C LEU A 42 -10.01 13.79 11.05
N ARG A 43 -9.73 15.09 11.12
CA ARG A 43 -10.76 16.14 11.01
C ARG A 43 -11.07 16.53 9.58
N SER A 44 -10.41 15.90 8.59
CA SER A 44 -10.67 16.19 7.20
C SER A 44 -12.02 15.60 6.75
N PRO A 45 -12.70 16.25 5.78
CA PRO A 45 -13.92 15.69 5.20
C PRO A 45 -13.73 14.30 4.59
N LEU A 46 -12.54 14.01 4.04
CA LEU A 46 -12.19 12.70 3.52
C LEU A 46 -12.18 11.63 4.62
N ALA A 47 -11.52 11.90 5.75
CA ALA A 47 -11.43 10.94 6.84
C ALA A 47 -12.81 10.68 7.49
N ASP A 48 -13.61 11.72 7.68
CA ASP A 48 -14.97 11.59 8.22
C ASP A 48 -15.88 10.76 7.30
N ALA A 49 -15.87 11.06 6.00
CA ALA A 49 -16.65 10.31 5.02
C ALA A 49 -16.19 8.84 4.93
N ALA A 50 -14.87 8.60 4.92
CA ALA A 50 -14.33 7.24 4.87
C ALA A 50 -14.67 6.44 6.13
N ARG A 51 -14.59 7.06 7.32
CA ARG A 51 -14.97 6.43 8.59
C ARG A 51 -16.45 6.04 8.61
N LYS A 52 -17.34 6.95 8.22
CA LYS A 52 -18.78 6.70 8.14
C LYS A 52 -19.10 5.57 7.17
N SER A 53 -18.51 5.63 5.97
CA SER A 53 -18.72 4.56 4.99
C SER A 53 -18.10 3.22 5.40
N ALA A 54 -17.02 3.23 6.17
CA ALA A 54 -16.43 2.01 6.73
C ALA A 54 -17.40 1.31 7.69
N LEU A 55 -18.05 2.06 8.55
CA LEU A 55 -19.04 1.52 9.50
C LEU A 55 -20.31 1.06 8.79
N GLU A 56 -20.80 1.81 7.81
CA GLU A 56 -22.07 1.54 7.16
C GLU A 56 -21.97 0.46 6.08
N ALA A 57 -20.98 0.55 5.19
CA ALA A 57 -20.87 -0.33 4.02
C ALA A 57 -20.04 -1.59 4.27
N TYR A 58 -19.03 -1.53 5.16
CA TYR A 58 -18.19 -2.68 5.50
C TYR A 58 -18.54 -3.32 6.84
N GLY A 59 -19.45 -2.71 7.58
CA GLY A 59 -20.03 -3.25 8.80
C GLY A 59 -19.11 -3.22 10.02
N GLU A 60 -19.67 -3.68 11.14
CA GLU A 60 -18.94 -3.83 12.39
C GLU A 60 -17.88 -4.91 12.31
N GLY A 61 -16.86 -4.82 13.16
CA GLY A 61 -15.78 -5.78 13.26
C GLY A 61 -14.87 -5.51 14.45
N LEU A 62 -13.72 -6.16 14.47
CA LEU A 62 -12.79 -6.06 15.59
C LEU A 62 -11.57 -5.16 15.30
N ILE A 63 -11.44 -4.67 14.06
CA ILE A 63 -10.25 -3.92 13.65
C ILE A 63 -10.44 -2.44 13.96
N SER A 64 -9.44 -1.87 14.62
CA SER A 64 -9.49 -0.49 15.09
C SER A 64 -9.43 0.53 13.96
N ILE A 65 -10.30 1.51 13.98
CA ILE A 65 -10.13 2.76 13.23
C ILE A 65 -9.29 3.68 14.14
N TRP A 66 -8.08 4.00 13.70
CA TRP A 66 -7.06 4.61 14.54
C TRP A 66 -7.47 5.97 15.09
N VAL A 67 -7.07 6.21 16.33
CA VAL A 67 -7.34 7.47 17.05
C VAL A 67 -8.84 7.75 17.23
N THR A 68 -9.68 6.71 17.13
CA THR A 68 -11.11 6.73 17.44
C THR A 68 -11.46 5.54 18.33
N GLU A 69 -12.69 5.48 18.81
CA GLU A 69 -13.21 4.30 19.52
C GLU A 69 -13.88 3.29 18.57
N ASP A 70 -14.02 3.66 17.29
CA ASP A 70 -14.72 2.87 16.29
C ASP A 70 -13.89 1.66 15.84
N ARG A 71 -14.62 0.62 15.45
CA ARG A 71 -14.08 -0.61 14.89
C ARG A 71 -14.89 -1.01 13.67
N SER A 72 -14.24 -1.66 12.71
CA SER A 72 -14.90 -2.15 11.50
C SER A 72 -14.31 -3.48 11.06
N SER A 73 -14.77 -4.00 9.92
CA SER A 73 -14.13 -5.12 9.26
C SER A 73 -12.67 -4.78 8.88
N VAL A 74 -11.88 -5.78 8.51
CA VAL A 74 -10.47 -5.60 8.06
C VAL A 74 -10.38 -4.55 6.96
N VAL A 75 -11.24 -4.66 5.97
CA VAL A 75 -11.24 -3.78 4.80
C VAL A 75 -11.72 -2.38 5.15
N GLY A 76 -12.81 -2.28 5.93
CA GLY A 76 -13.38 -1.01 6.33
C GLY A 76 -12.40 -0.18 7.19
N ALA A 77 -11.80 -0.81 8.20
CA ALA A 77 -10.84 -0.13 9.07
C ALA A 77 -9.58 0.29 8.30
N ALA A 78 -9.02 -0.59 7.44
CA ALA A 78 -7.87 -0.25 6.62
C ALA A 78 -8.15 0.92 5.67
N MET A 79 -9.33 0.95 5.04
CA MET A 79 -9.76 2.05 4.17
C MET A 79 -9.88 3.38 4.94
N ALA A 80 -10.52 3.37 6.10
CA ALA A 80 -10.69 4.56 6.92
C ALA A 80 -9.35 5.10 7.42
N ASN A 81 -8.45 4.22 7.88
CA ASN A 81 -7.11 4.58 8.33
C ASN A 81 -6.26 5.16 7.19
N SER A 82 -6.32 4.54 6.01
CA SER A 82 -5.66 5.03 4.80
C SER A 82 -6.15 6.42 4.38
N ALA A 83 -7.46 6.65 4.47
CA ALA A 83 -8.06 7.94 4.14
C ALA A 83 -7.59 9.04 5.09
N ALA A 84 -7.58 8.78 6.40
CA ALA A 84 -7.10 9.74 7.39
C ALA A 84 -5.59 10.02 7.23
N ALA A 85 -4.78 8.97 7.00
CA ALA A 85 -3.35 9.08 6.83
C ALA A 85 -2.95 9.91 5.60
N SER A 86 -3.67 9.74 4.48
CA SER A 86 -3.36 10.43 3.22
C SER A 86 -4.01 11.82 3.07
N ALA A 87 -4.96 12.17 3.93
CA ALA A 87 -5.86 13.31 3.74
C ALA A 87 -5.17 14.66 3.53
N LEU A 88 -4.06 14.90 4.21
CA LEU A 88 -3.35 16.18 4.21
C LEU A 88 -2.08 16.18 3.36
N ASP A 89 -1.73 15.05 2.77
CA ASP A 89 -0.49 14.92 1.97
C ASP A 89 0.79 15.24 2.78
N ILE A 90 0.83 14.77 4.02
CA ILE A 90 1.95 14.99 4.94
C ILE A 90 2.68 13.70 5.32
N ASP A 91 2.16 12.56 4.90
CA ASP A 91 2.76 11.24 5.02
C ASP A 91 4.02 11.08 4.16
N ASP A 92 4.76 10.00 4.36
CA ASP A 92 6.04 9.70 3.70
C ASP A 92 5.99 9.88 2.17
N GLY A 93 7.13 9.79 1.55
CA GLY A 93 7.20 9.80 0.08
C GLY A 93 8.42 9.05 -0.45
N HIS A 94 8.35 8.67 -1.72
CA HIS A 94 9.43 8.03 -2.45
C HIS A 94 9.64 8.69 -3.81
N ARG A 95 10.88 9.15 -4.09
CA ARG A 95 11.14 9.93 -5.32
C ARG A 95 10.96 9.13 -6.59
N GLY A 96 11.49 7.91 -6.63
CA GLY A 96 11.40 7.05 -7.82
C GLY A 96 9.97 6.60 -8.13
N ALA A 97 9.15 6.40 -7.10
CA ALA A 97 7.73 6.07 -7.25
C ALA A 97 6.86 7.31 -7.50
N ALA A 98 7.35 8.49 -7.16
CA ALA A 98 6.63 9.76 -7.19
C ALA A 98 5.31 9.72 -6.41
N GLY A 99 5.31 9.11 -5.21
CA GLY A 99 4.10 8.95 -4.41
C GLY A 99 4.35 8.42 -3.00
N HIS A 100 3.27 7.95 -2.36
CA HIS A 100 3.13 7.72 -0.92
C HIS A 100 2.77 6.26 -0.62
N ALA A 101 3.75 5.38 -0.41
CA ALA A 101 3.47 3.97 -0.15
C ALA A 101 2.86 3.76 1.26
N GLY A 102 3.26 4.56 2.24
CA GLY A 102 2.89 4.38 3.63
C GLY A 102 1.39 4.40 3.88
N ALA A 103 0.70 5.40 3.34
CA ALA A 103 -0.75 5.54 3.51
C ALA A 103 -1.58 4.37 2.93
N GLY A 104 -0.98 3.55 2.07
CA GLY A 104 -1.63 2.35 1.54
C GLY A 104 -1.17 1.06 2.23
N VAL A 105 0.13 0.86 2.34
CA VAL A 105 0.71 -0.40 2.82
C VAL A 105 0.53 -0.59 4.32
N ILE A 106 0.82 0.43 5.13
CA ILE A 106 0.78 0.29 6.59
C ILE A 106 -0.63 0.04 7.11
N PRO A 107 -1.68 0.78 6.68
CA PRO A 107 -3.04 0.48 7.09
C PRO A 107 -3.50 -0.92 6.70
N ALA A 108 -3.15 -1.39 5.48
CA ALA A 108 -3.46 -2.74 5.04
C ALA A 108 -2.77 -3.80 5.91
N ALA A 109 -1.46 -3.65 6.14
CA ALA A 109 -0.69 -4.59 6.94
C ALA A 109 -1.18 -4.65 8.39
N LEU A 110 -1.40 -3.50 9.04
CA LEU A 110 -1.82 -3.48 10.44
C LEU A 110 -3.24 -4.02 10.63
N ALA A 111 -4.17 -3.74 9.71
CA ALA A 111 -5.51 -4.29 9.77
C ALA A 111 -5.54 -5.81 9.63
N VAL A 112 -4.79 -6.35 8.65
CA VAL A 112 -4.70 -7.82 8.48
C VAL A 112 -3.93 -8.45 9.62
N ALA A 113 -2.82 -7.84 10.10
CA ALA A 113 -2.05 -8.33 11.23
C ALA A 113 -2.92 -8.46 12.51
N GLN A 114 -3.74 -7.45 12.79
CA GLN A 114 -4.67 -7.50 13.91
C GLN A 114 -5.71 -8.61 13.72
N ALA A 115 -6.20 -8.85 12.51
CA ALA A 115 -7.20 -9.87 12.24
C ALA A 115 -6.68 -11.31 12.38
N VAL A 116 -5.38 -11.53 12.16
CA VAL A 116 -4.76 -12.86 12.25
C VAL A 116 -3.86 -13.03 13.49
N ASP A 117 -3.89 -12.06 14.40
CA ASP A 117 -3.05 -12.02 15.61
C ASP A 117 -1.54 -12.22 15.30
N ALA A 118 -1.07 -11.52 14.27
CA ALA A 118 0.30 -11.64 13.82
C ALA A 118 1.29 -11.02 14.82
N SER A 119 2.47 -11.63 14.94
CA SER A 119 3.54 -11.06 15.75
C SER A 119 4.04 -9.73 15.18
N VAL A 120 4.61 -8.87 16.02
CA VAL A 120 5.25 -7.62 15.59
C VAL A 120 6.33 -7.87 14.53
N SER A 121 7.10 -8.97 14.66
CA SER A 121 8.13 -9.31 13.69
C SER A 121 7.54 -9.62 12.31
N GLU A 122 6.48 -10.44 12.24
CA GLU A 122 5.80 -10.73 10.96
C GLU A 122 5.12 -9.51 10.38
N THR A 123 4.53 -8.66 11.22
CA THR A 123 3.93 -7.40 10.78
C THR A 123 4.96 -6.47 10.13
N MET A 124 6.14 -6.32 10.74
CA MET A 124 7.24 -5.53 10.16
C MET A 124 7.71 -6.10 8.82
N VAL A 125 7.81 -7.42 8.71
CA VAL A 125 8.17 -8.08 7.44
C VAL A 125 7.11 -7.83 6.39
N ALA A 126 5.84 -7.97 6.73
CA ALA A 126 4.74 -7.71 5.79
C ALA A 126 4.73 -6.25 5.30
N ILE A 127 4.99 -5.28 6.18
CA ILE A 127 5.15 -3.87 5.80
C ILE A 127 6.34 -3.71 4.85
N ALA A 128 7.51 -4.27 5.18
CA ALA A 128 8.70 -4.19 4.33
C ALA A 128 8.42 -4.73 2.92
N LEU A 129 7.83 -5.93 2.85
CA LEU A 129 7.51 -6.59 1.58
C LEU A 129 6.45 -5.79 0.80
N GLY A 130 5.42 -5.28 1.47
CA GLY A 130 4.41 -4.43 0.84
C GLY A 130 5.01 -3.16 0.21
N TYR A 131 5.88 -2.46 0.95
CA TYR A 131 6.63 -1.31 0.41
C TYR A 131 7.49 -1.71 -0.78
N GLU A 132 8.23 -2.81 -0.65
CA GLU A 132 9.14 -3.26 -1.69
C GLU A 132 8.41 -3.55 -3.00
N ILE A 133 7.29 -4.28 -2.94
CA ILE A 133 6.48 -4.59 -4.12
C ILE A 133 5.89 -3.32 -4.73
N ALA A 134 5.25 -2.46 -3.91
CA ALA A 134 4.63 -1.23 -4.38
C ALA A 134 5.64 -0.29 -5.05
N LEU A 135 6.77 -0.04 -4.38
CA LEU A 135 7.77 0.92 -4.83
C LEU A 135 8.53 0.42 -6.06
N ARG A 136 8.83 -0.87 -6.17
CA ARG A 136 9.45 -1.45 -7.37
C ARG A 136 8.54 -1.34 -8.57
N ILE A 137 7.27 -1.69 -8.43
CA ILE A 137 6.27 -1.55 -9.51
C ILE A 137 6.15 -0.08 -9.93
N ALA A 138 6.03 0.83 -8.96
CA ALA A 138 5.96 2.25 -9.26
C ALA A 138 7.21 2.78 -9.98
N SER A 139 8.41 2.46 -9.47
CA SER A 139 9.68 2.96 -9.98
C SER A 139 10.13 2.28 -11.28
N SER A 140 9.56 1.14 -11.63
CA SER A 140 9.90 0.43 -12.87
C SER A 140 9.19 0.99 -14.11
N ARG A 141 8.23 1.90 -13.92
CA ARG A 141 7.49 2.51 -15.04
C ARG A 141 8.39 3.52 -15.78
N PRO A 142 8.63 3.35 -17.09
CA PRO A 142 9.27 4.38 -17.90
C PRO A 142 8.44 5.68 -17.86
N VAL A 143 9.12 6.84 -17.90
CA VAL A 143 8.43 8.13 -17.82
C VAL A 143 7.33 8.27 -18.88
N ALA A 144 7.56 7.74 -20.09
CA ALA A 144 6.58 7.76 -21.18
C ALA A 144 5.33 6.90 -20.90
N ALA A 145 5.42 5.92 -19.99
CA ALA A 145 4.31 5.04 -19.62
C ALA A 145 3.53 5.56 -18.39
N ILE A 146 3.94 6.67 -17.79
CA ILE A 146 3.27 7.24 -16.63
C ILE A 146 2.09 8.11 -17.12
N ASP A 147 0.91 7.55 -17.06
CA ASP A 147 -0.36 8.22 -17.39
C ASP A 147 -0.88 9.07 -16.22
N THR A 148 -0.50 8.72 -15.00
CA THR A 148 -0.82 9.45 -13.78
C THR A 148 0.21 9.17 -12.68
N TYR A 149 0.48 10.19 -11.87
CA TYR A 149 1.31 10.06 -10.66
C TYR A 149 0.51 9.66 -9.42
N ALA A 150 -0.78 9.39 -9.57
CA ALA A 150 -1.62 8.98 -8.44
C ALA A 150 -1.15 7.66 -7.82
N THR A 151 -0.88 7.69 -6.54
CA THR A 151 -0.38 6.55 -5.74
C THR A 151 -1.30 5.33 -5.81
N GLY A 152 -2.62 5.55 -5.92
CA GLY A 152 -3.60 4.48 -6.06
C GLY A 152 -3.41 3.54 -7.26
N ARG A 153 -2.66 3.97 -8.28
CA ARG A 153 -2.36 3.13 -9.46
C ARG A 153 -1.45 1.93 -9.16
N TRP A 154 -0.71 2.00 -8.08
CA TRP A 154 0.31 0.98 -7.77
C TRP A 154 0.34 0.52 -6.31
N VAL A 155 -0.14 1.32 -5.37
CA VAL A 155 -0.06 0.96 -3.94
C VAL A 155 -0.90 -0.26 -3.57
N GLY A 156 -1.93 -0.57 -4.36
CA GLY A 156 -2.75 -1.77 -4.19
C GLY A 156 -1.96 -3.09 -4.29
N TYR A 157 -0.90 -3.12 -5.10
CA TYR A 157 0.01 -4.26 -5.15
C TYR A 157 0.73 -4.46 -3.80
N GLY A 158 1.16 -3.37 -3.16
CA GLY A 158 1.80 -3.43 -1.85
C GLY A 158 0.84 -3.87 -0.75
N ALA A 159 -0.40 -3.38 -0.78
CA ALA A 159 -1.44 -3.84 0.13
C ALA A 159 -1.73 -5.35 -0.05
N ALA A 160 -1.79 -5.82 -1.29
CA ALA A 160 -1.97 -7.24 -1.62
C ALA A 160 -0.78 -8.09 -1.13
N ALA A 161 0.45 -7.62 -1.34
CA ALA A 161 1.66 -8.32 -0.90
C ALA A 161 1.71 -8.44 0.63
N ALA A 162 1.46 -7.34 1.35
CA ALA A 162 1.44 -7.34 2.81
C ALA A 162 0.32 -8.25 3.37
N ALA A 163 -0.88 -8.19 2.78
CA ALA A 163 -1.98 -9.05 3.16
C ALA A 163 -1.69 -10.53 2.85
N SER A 164 -1.13 -10.85 1.67
CA SER A 164 -0.75 -12.22 1.29
C SER A 164 0.26 -12.80 2.27
N ARG A 165 1.27 -12.03 2.67
CA ARG A 165 2.26 -12.46 3.65
C ARG A 165 1.62 -12.81 4.98
N LEU A 166 0.78 -11.94 5.52
CA LEU A 166 0.13 -12.12 6.82
C LEU A 166 -0.90 -13.25 6.82
N LEU A 167 -1.56 -13.48 5.69
CA LEU A 167 -2.49 -14.59 5.50
C LEU A 167 -1.81 -15.92 5.24
N GLY A 168 -0.47 -15.96 5.13
CA GLY A 168 0.31 -17.17 4.88
C GLY A 168 0.09 -17.78 3.49
N LEU A 169 -0.17 -16.94 2.48
CA LEU A 169 -0.41 -17.41 1.12
C LEU A 169 0.85 -18.02 0.49
N SER A 170 0.66 -19.08 -0.29
CA SER A 170 1.70 -19.64 -1.13
C SER A 170 2.17 -18.64 -2.21
N ALA A 171 3.31 -18.91 -2.84
CA ALA A 171 3.80 -18.11 -3.96
C ALA A 171 2.78 -18.04 -5.11
N THR A 172 2.10 -19.14 -5.40
CA THR A 172 1.07 -19.17 -6.45
C THR A 172 -0.12 -18.30 -6.10
N GLU A 173 -0.67 -18.41 -4.89
CA GLU A 173 -1.78 -17.56 -4.43
C GLU A 173 -1.38 -16.10 -4.37
N THR A 174 -0.17 -15.80 -3.87
CA THR A 174 0.38 -14.44 -3.85
C THR A 174 0.49 -13.86 -5.25
N ALA A 175 0.95 -14.65 -6.24
CA ALA A 175 1.03 -14.19 -7.63
C ALA A 175 -0.37 -13.84 -8.18
N HIS A 176 -1.38 -14.65 -7.89
CA HIS A 176 -2.76 -14.34 -8.26
C HIS A 176 -3.30 -13.11 -7.51
N ALA A 177 -2.99 -12.94 -6.22
CA ALA A 177 -3.38 -11.74 -5.48
C ALA A 177 -2.80 -10.46 -6.10
N LEU A 178 -1.50 -10.49 -6.47
CA LEU A 178 -0.87 -9.37 -7.17
C LEU A 178 -1.51 -9.12 -8.54
N GLY A 179 -1.81 -10.18 -9.29
CA GLY A 179 -2.48 -10.08 -10.59
C GLY A 179 -3.89 -9.47 -10.49
N ILE A 180 -4.68 -9.90 -9.51
CA ILE A 180 -6.02 -9.35 -9.24
C ILE A 180 -5.91 -7.87 -8.83
N ALA A 181 -5.04 -7.55 -7.87
CA ALA A 181 -4.87 -6.18 -7.39
C ALA A 181 -4.46 -5.20 -8.51
N GLY A 182 -3.61 -5.65 -9.43
CA GLY A 182 -3.18 -4.83 -10.55
C GLY A 182 -4.22 -4.67 -11.66
N SER A 183 -5.07 -5.69 -11.86
CA SER A 183 -6.09 -5.65 -12.91
C SER A 183 -7.36 -4.91 -12.48
N GLU A 184 -7.72 -5.00 -11.20
CA GLU A 184 -8.96 -4.47 -10.65
C GLU A 184 -8.73 -3.28 -9.70
N GLY A 185 -7.48 -2.84 -9.55
CA GLY A 185 -7.14 -1.63 -8.79
C GLY A 185 -7.81 -0.38 -9.38
N PRO A 186 -7.93 0.70 -8.59
CA PRO A 186 -8.63 1.89 -9.05
C PRO A 186 -7.93 2.47 -10.28
N ILE A 187 -8.73 2.73 -11.32
CA ILE A 187 -8.31 3.51 -12.48
C ILE A 187 -8.43 4.97 -12.08
N VAL A 188 -7.32 5.59 -11.72
CA VAL A 188 -7.30 7.01 -11.40
C VAL A 188 -7.06 7.78 -12.67
N PHE A 189 -8.12 8.40 -13.19
CA PHE A 189 -8.02 9.26 -14.35
C PHE A 189 -7.40 10.61 -13.99
N LEU A 190 -6.55 11.11 -14.85
CA LEU A 190 -5.95 12.42 -14.72
C LEU A 190 -5.19 12.60 -13.43
N THR A 191 -4.55 13.54 -13.42
CA THR A 191 -3.85 14.14 -12.38
C THR A 191 -4.51 14.39 -11.11
N THR A 192 -5.81 13.90 -11.05
CA THR A 192 -6.48 14.60 -10.27
C THR A 192 -6.10 14.84 -8.94
N THR A 193 -5.79 15.87 -8.93
CA THR A 193 -5.86 16.65 -7.82
C THR A 193 -7.25 16.71 -7.36
N SER A 194 -7.43 15.90 -6.72
CA SER A 194 -8.37 15.51 -5.81
C SER A 194 -9.22 16.56 -5.10
N LYS A 195 -8.95 17.80 -5.14
CA LYS A 195 -9.65 18.80 -4.33
C LYS A 195 -10.37 19.87 -5.12
N PHE A 196 -10.57 19.66 -6.41
CA PHE A 196 -11.36 20.56 -7.23
C PHE A 196 -12.80 20.63 -6.71
N GLU A 197 -13.27 21.84 -6.48
CA GLU A 197 -14.62 22.12 -5.94
C GLU A 197 -14.97 21.35 -4.64
N GLY A 198 -13.97 21.14 -3.78
CA GLY A 198 -14.19 20.46 -2.49
C GLY A 198 -14.23 18.93 -2.55
N SER A 199 -13.82 18.33 -3.67
CA SER A 199 -13.69 16.88 -3.78
C SER A 199 -12.85 16.29 -2.63
N THR A 200 -13.31 15.18 -2.08
CA THR A 200 -12.62 14.44 -0.99
C THR A 200 -11.81 13.26 -1.47
N ILE A 201 -11.52 13.16 -2.76
CA ILE A 201 -10.70 12.07 -3.30
C ILE A 201 -9.22 12.35 -3.06
N LYS A 202 -8.45 11.34 -2.64
CA LYS A 202 -6.99 11.43 -2.50
C LYS A 202 -6.30 10.32 -3.29
N GLU A 203 -5.97 10.62 -4.54
CA GLU A 203 -5.16 9.79 -5.44
C GLU A 203 -5.60 8.32 -5.57
N GLY A 204 -6.81 7.97 -5.17
CA GLY A 204 -7.29 6.59 -5.18
C GLY A 204 -6.59 5.67 -4.17
N ILE A 205 -5.88 6.21 -3.15
CA ILE A 205 -5.14 5.41 -2.17
C ILE A 205 -6.10 4.53 -1.34
N PRO A 206 -7.15 5.06 -0.68
CA PRO A 206 -8.04 4.21 0.12
C PRO A 206 -8.73 3.09 -0.69
N PRO A 207 -9.28 3.33 -1.89
CA PRO A 207 -9.84 2.23 -2.69
C PRO A 207 -8.78 1.24 -3.18
N ALA A 208 -7.52 1.64 -3.38
CA ALA A 208 -6.44 0.70 -3.70
C ALA A 208 -6.10 -0.23 -2.54
N VAL A 209 -6.21 0.25 -1.29
CA VAL A 209 -6.09 -0.59 -0.09
C VAL A 209 -7.19 -1.64 -0.06
N VAL A 210 -8.43 -1.25 -0.32
CA VAL A 210 -9.58 -2.17 -0.44
C VAL A 210 -9.31 -3.24 -1.50
N ALA A 211 -8.91 -2.82 -2.71
CA ALA A 211 -8.61 -3.73 -3.81
C ALA A 211 -7.48 -4.70 -3.46
N GLY A 212 -6.39 -4.21 -2.85
CA GLY A 212 -5.25 -5.05 -2.49
C GLY A 212 -5.59 -6.10 -1.42
N ILE A 213 -6.24 -5.69 -0.32
CA ILE A 213 -6.64 -6.64 0.73
C ILE A 213 -7.62 -7.67 0.16
N THR A 214 -8.66 -7.23 -0.53
CA THR A 214 -9.66 -8.16 -1.10
C THR A 214 -9.06 -9.09 -2.14
N ALA A 215 -8.06 -8.66 -2.91
CA ALA A 215 -7.33 -9.50 -3.85
C ALA A 215 -6.64 -10.67 -3.13
N ALA A 216 -5.99 -10.43 -1.99
CA ALA A 216 -5.35 -11.50 -1.20
C ALA A 216 -6.39 -12.50 -0.65
N TYR A 217 -7.51 -12.01 -0.10
CA TYR A 217 -8.58 -12.89 0.37
C TYR A 217 -9.21 -13.70 -0.76
N ARG A 218 -9.40 -13.11 -1.94
CA ARG A 218 -9.94 -13.79 -3.13
C ARG A 218 -8.98 -14.85 -3.66
N ALA A 219 -7.67 -14.54 -3.72
CA ALA A 219 -6.66 -15.52 -4.11
C ALA A 219 -6.60 -16.71 -3.15
N ARG A 220 -6.71 -16.48 -1.84
CA ARG A 220 -6.87 -17.53 -0.82
C ARG A 220 -8.11 -18.40 -1.05
N ALA A 221 -9.15 -17.82 -1.62
CA ALA A 221 -10.38 -18.53 -2.02
C ALA A 221 -10.31 -19.09 -3.44
N ALA A 222 -9.11 -19.27 -3.99
CA ALA A 222 -8.82 -19.82 -5.31
C ALA A 222 -9.23 -18.95 -6.52
N ALA A 223 -9.48 -17.65 -6.33
CA ALA A 223 -9.61 -16.74 -7.46
C ALA A 223 -8.25 -16.54 -8.15
N THR A 224 -8.26 -16.37 -9.47
CA THR A 224 -7.04 -16.22 -10.28
C THR A 224 -6.98 -14.85 -10.94
N GLY A 225 -5.77 -14.27 -11.00
CA GLY A 225 -5.48 -13.05 -11.74
C GLY A 225 -4.46 -13.29 -12.86
N PRO A 226 -4.27 -12.32 -13.78
CA PRO A 226 -3.33 -12.43 -14.88
C PRO A 226 -1.88 -12.41 -14.38
N LEU A 227 -1.12 -13.46 -14.68
CA LEU A 227 0.27 -13.59 -14.23
C LEU A 227 1.29 -12.88 -15.12
N ASN A 228 0.89 -12.41 -16.29
CA ASN A 228 1.74 -11.69 -17.24
C ASN A 228 1.62 -10.16 -17.15
N LEU A 229 0.89 -9.65 -16.17
CA LEU A 229 0.55 -8.23 -16.08
C LEU A 229 1.79 -7.31 -15.98
N LEU A 230 2.86 -7.78 -15.35
CA LEU A 230 4.11 -7.03 -15.16
C LEU A 230 5.20 -7.39 -16.20
N ASP A 231 4.87 -8.20 -17.20
CA ASP A 231 5.78 -8.59 -18.28
C ASP A 231 5.59 -7.72 -19.55
N ASP A 232 4.89 -6.59 -19.44
CA ASP A 232 4.70 -5.61 -20.52
C ASP A 232 5.89 -4.63 -20.51
N ASP A 233 6.81 -4.80 -21.45
CA ASP A 233 8.05 -4.01 -21.56
C ASP A 233 7.81 -2.53 -21.93
N ASP A 234 6.64 -2.20 -22.48
CA ASP A 234 6.26 -0.81 -22.74
C ASP A 234 5.84 -0.08 -21.45
N ARG A 235 5.38 -0.85 -20.46
CA ARG A 235 4.87 -0.32 -19.19
C ARG A 235 5.83 -0.46 -18.02
N PHE A 236 6.72 -1.46 -18.05
CA PHE A 236 7.59 -1.77 -16.93
C PHE A 236 9.00 -2.12 -17.40
N THR A 237 9.99 -1.55 -16.76
CA THR A 237 11.40 -1.92 -16.96
C THR A 237 11.70 -3.17 -16.13
N ARG A 238 11.66 -4.32 -16.77
CA ARG A 238 11.70 -5.65 -16.16
C ARG A 238 12.76 -5.82 -15.06
N HIS A 239 14.01 -5.43 -15.31
CA HIS A 239 15.09 -5.64 -14.35
C HIS A 239 14.89 -4.83 -13.04
N LEU A 240 14.20 -3.67 -13.09
CA LEU A 240 13.90 -2.87 -11.89
C LEU A 240 12.86 -3.54 -10.98
N LEU A 241 12.04 -4.42 -11.53
CA LEU A 241 11.06 -5.17 -10.74
C LEU A 241 11.73 -6.21 -9.84
N THR A 242 12.71 -6.96 -10.34
CA THR A 242 13.16 -8.19 -9.69
C THR A 242 14.65 -8.23 -9.33
N GLN A 243 15.46 -7.25 -9.74
CA GLN A 243 16.88 -7.24 -9.38
C GLN A 243 17.10 -7.03 -7.87
N ASN A 244 18.07 -7.76 -7.31
CA ASN A 244 18.54 -7.55 -5.94
C ASN A 244 17.45 -7.63 -4.85
N LEU A 245 16.41 -8.45 -5.06
CA LEU A 245 15.37 -8.71 -4.05
C LEU A 245 16.00 -9.20 -2.74
N GLY A 246 15.62 -8.57 -1.63
CA GLY A 246 16.13 -8.90 -0.29
C GLY A 246 17.54 -8.38 0.03
N SER A 247 18.33 -7.94 -0.95
CA SER A 247 19.65 -7.35 -0.73
C SER A 247 19.66 -5.82 -0.78
N SER A 248 18.76 -5.21 -1.52
CA SER A 248 18.50 -3.77 -1.48
C SER A 248 17.00 -3.53 -1.25
N TRP A 249 16.67 -2.51 -0.47
CA TRP A 249 15.31 -2.23 -0.05
C TRP A 249 14.87 -0.84 -0.48
N GLU A 250 13.83 -0.74 -1.31
CA GLU A 250 13.28 0.53 -1.78
C GLU A 250 12.74 1.38 -0.63
N ILE A 251 12.20 0.77 0.43
CA ILE A 251 11.73 1.46 1.62
C ILE A 251 12.81 2.36 2.27
N GLN A 252 14.08 2.01 2.13
CA GLN A 252 15.20 2.82 2.68
C GLN A 252 15.41 4.12 1.90
N LYS A 253 14.83 4.28 0.72
CA LYS A 253 14.85 5.48 -0.10
C LYS A 253 13.65 6.40 0.17
N CYS A 254 12.74 5.98 1.05
CA CYS A 254 11.65 6.83 1.50
C CYS A 254 12.17 8.01 2.32
N TYR A 255 11.48 9.13 2.22
CA TYR A 255 11.77 10.34 2.98
C TYR A 255 10.54 10.77 3.78
N LEU A 256 10.78 11.38 4.93
CA LEU A 256 9.77 12.10 5.69
C LEU A 256 9.69 13.53 5.19
N LYS A 257 8.51 14.12 5.18
CA LYS A 257 8.30 15.50 4.74
C LYS A 257 8.67 16.48 5.87
N PRO A 258 9.62 17.40 5.64
CA PRO A 258 10.00 18.39 6.66
C PRO A 258 8.94 19.49 6.83
N TYR A 259 8.03 19.64 5.87
CA TYR A 259 6.93 20.60 5.92
C TYR A 259 5.60 19.87 5.79
N ALA A 260 4.58 20.36 6.49
CA ALA A 260 3.23 19.78 6.53
C ALA A 260 2.43 20.11 5.26
N CYS A 261 2.92 19.68 4.11
CA CYS A 261 2.29 19.93 2.82
C CYS A 261 2.81 18.98 1.73
N CYS A 262 2.17 19.04 0.56
CA CYS A 262 2.61 18.32 -0.62
C CYS A 262 4.08 18.61 -0.96
N ARG A 263 4.83 17.56 -1.30
CA ARG A 263 6.27 17.62 -1.60
C ARG A 263 6.62 18.64 -2.70
N TYR A 264 5.75 18.85 -3.66
CA TYR A 264 6.03 19.74 -4.79
C TYR A 264 6.18 21.20 -4.41
N ILE A 265 5.65 21.63 -3.26
CA ILE A 265 5.76 23.02 -2.79
C ILE A 265 6.87 23.22 -1.75
N HIS A 266 7.66 22.20 -1.40
CA HIS A 266 8.75 22.35 -0.43
C HIS A 266 9.91 23.22 -0.94
N ALA A 267 10.01 23.46 -2.24
CA ALA A 267 11.05 24.29 -2.84
C ALA A 267 10.61 25.76 -3.02
N ALA A 268 9.35 26.06 -2.73
CA ALA A 268 8.79 27.41 -2.78
C ALA A 268 8.89 28.07 -1.42
#